data_705838c83315abc59989ac209be88431
#
_entry.id   705838c83315abc59989ac209be88431
#
_cell.length_a   1.000
_cell.length_b   1.000
_cell.length_c   1.000
_cell.angle_alpha   90.00
_cell.angle_beta   90.00
_cell.angle_gamma   90.00
#
_symmetry.space_group_name_H-M   'P 1'
#
loop_
_entity.id
_entity.type
_entity.pdbx_description
1 polymer ?
#
loop_
_entity_poly.entity_id
_entity_poly.type
_entity_poly.pdbx_seq_one_letter_code
_entity_poly.pdbx_strand_id
1 'polypeptide(L)'
;MKRILAYFLSLLTVFVMLSTSVYCITPIDPARSSSLTLQYAHGGKYYGGLEIKTFRIAEVFPDGTYALTGEFAKYPVKIYEVTSQSEWRAIASTLAAYIHADGIEPTCTNVTDILGTVSFTDILPGMYLTLGVSETEDNVITVFETFLTVVPYPSDDGDHNYDVTAYPKCEEHEFGGDIEYKVVKLWKDKGYTENRPESVTVDILKDGVLWTSVQLSSENNFSYSWTTADDGSVWHAVERNVSEGYTVSVVRSGDTFLITNKYIIDIPAAPQTGEPPSLWIYVMTMSLSGMVLILISTWRKRREE
;
A
#
# COMPACT_ATOMS: atom_id res chain seq x y z
N MET A 1 -45.28 -25.44 32.87
CA MET A 1 -45.11 -25.59 31.42
C MET A 1 -45.02 -24.24 30.67
N LYS A 2 -45.97 -23.29 30.80
CA LYS A 2 -45.95 -22.01 30.06
C LYS A 2 -44.70 -21.15 30.32
N ARG A 3 -44.14 -21.09 31.55
CA ARG A 3 -42.94 -20.34 31.90
C ARG A 3 -41.65 -20.97 31.33
N ILE A 4 -41.58 -22.30 31.27
CA ILE A 4 -40.42 -23.01 30.68
C ILE A 4 -40.39 -22.80 29.17
N LEU A 5 -41.54 -22.78 28.52
CA LEU A 5 -41.66 -22.51 27.10
C LEU A 5 -41.23 -21.05 26.76
N ALA A 6 -41.57 -20.07 27.63
CA ALA A 6 -41.17 -18.69 27.46
C ALA A 6 -39.66 -18.52 27.59
N TYR A 7 -38.98 -19.20 28.51
CA TYR A 7 -37.51 -19.17 28.63
C TYR A 7 -36.82 -19.87 27.46
N PHE A 8 -37.40 -20.97 26.95
CA PHE A 8 -36.89 -21.66 25.78
C PHE A 8 -37.02 -20.79 24.52
N LEU A 9 -38.12 -20.05 24.38
CA LEU A 9 -38.36 -19.13 23.29
C LEU A 9 -37.42 -17.91 23.35
N SER A 10 -37.16 -17.36 24.55
CA SER A 10 -36.21 -16.25 24.72
C SER A 10 -34.75 -16.68 24.48
N LEU A 11 -34.39 -17.92 24.84
CA LEU A 11 -33.06 -18.49 24.57
C LEU A 11 -32.86 -18.73 23.07
N LEU A 12 -33.92 -19.19 22.37
CA LEU A 12 -33.89 -19.39 20.92
C LEU A 12 -33.77 -18.06 20.17
N THR A 13 -34.45 -17.00 20.63
CA THR A 13 -34.31 -15.66 20.02
C THR A 13 -32.93 -15.05 20.21
N VAL A 14 -32.30 -15.24 21.38
CA VAL A 14 -30.90 -14.83 21.60
C VAL A 14 -29.95 -15.62 20.71
N PHE A 15 -30.20 -16.91 20.48
CA PHE A 15 -29.36 -17.75 19.61
C PHE A 15 -29.46 -17.33 18.12
N VAL A 16 -30.63 -16.91 17.66
CA VAL A 16 -30.87 -16.44 16.29
C VAL A 16 -30.24 -15.06 16.07
N MET A 17 -30.15 -14.21 17.10
CA MET A 17 -29.52 -12.89 17.02
C MET A 17 -27.96 -12.95 16.98
N LEU A 18 -27.37 -14.10 17.36
CA LEU A 18 -25.91 -14.31 17.34
C LEU A 18 -25.40 -14.93 16.04
N SER A 19 -26.25 -15.10 15.03
CA SER A 19 -25.79 -15.43 13.67
C SER A 19 -25.08 -14.23 13.07
N THR A 20 -23.80 -14.07 13.40
CA THR A 20 -22.90 -13.19 12.68
C THR A 20 -22.84 -13.69 11.25
N SER A 21 -23.22 -12.84 10.31
CA SER A 21 -22.97 -13.09 8.90
C SER A 21 -21.45 -13.22 8.72
N VAL A 22 -20.99 -14.44 8.52
CA VAL A 22 -19.61 -14.67 8.04
C VAL A 22 -19.62 -14.19 6.60
N TYR A 23 -19.09 -12.99 6.36
CA TYR A 23 -18.80 -12.56 5.00
C TYR A 23 -17.72 -13.51 4.46
N CYS A 24 -18.14 -14.39 3.58
CA CYS A 24 -17.20 -15.19 2.80
C CYS A 24 -16.59 -14.26 1.76
N ILE A 25 -15.38 -13.80 2.01
CA ILE A 25 -14.62 -13.04 0.99
C ILE A 25 -14.29 -14.04 -0.11
N THR A 26 -14.72 -13.74 -1.33
CA THR A 26 -14.39 -14.55 -2.51
C THR A 26 -12.87 -14.53 -2.69
N PRO A 27 -12.20 -15.69 -2.81
CA PRO A 27 -10.76 -15.70 -3.10
C PRO A 27 -10.45 -15.01 -4.43
N ILE A 28 -9.35 -14.28 -4.46
CA ILE A 28 -8.87 -13.67 -5.71
C ILE A 28 -8.37 -14.78 -6.65
N ASP A 29 -8.78 -14.73 -7.92
CA ASP A 29 -8.20 -15.55 -8.97
C ASP A 29 -7.00 -14.82 -9.60
N PRO A 30 -5.76 -15.21 -9.31
CA PRO A 30 -4.57 -14.52 -9.79
C PRO A 30 -4.28 -14.75 -11.28
N ALA A 31 -5.01 -15.67 -11.92
CA ALA A 31 -4.86 -15.99 -13.34
C ALA A 31 -5.95 -15.37 -14.22
N ARG A 32 -6.94 -14.71 -13.62
CA ARG A 32 -8.05 -14.10 -14.36
C ARG A 32 -7.56 -12.91 -15.17
N SER A 33 -7.92 -12.86 -16.46
CA SER A 33 -7.68 -11.67 -17.29
C SER A 33 -8.41 -10.47 -16.71
N SER A 34 -7.73 -9.33 -16.67
CA SER A 34 -8.17 -8.12 -15.99
C SER A 34 -7.89 -6.90 -16.87
N SER A 35 -8.44 -5.75 -16.48
CA SER A 35 -8.15 -4.48 -17.13
C SER A 35 -7.91 -3.35 -16.16
N LEU A 36 -7.08 -2.39 -16.57
CA LEU A 36 -6.83 -1.13 -15.86
C LEU A 36 -7.07 0.03 -16.84
N THR A 37 -8.04 0.87 -16.55
CA THR A 37 -8.33 2.09 -17.30
C THR A 37 -7.95 3.30 -16.46
N LEU A 38 -7.20 4.24 -17.04
CA LEU A 38 -6.80 5.48 -16.40
C LEU A 38 -7.36 6.67 -17.17
N GLN A 39 -7.84 7.69 -16.44
CA GLN A 39 -8.35 8.91 -17.07
C GLN A 39 -7.60 10.13 -16.54
N TYR A 40 -6.93 10.82 -17.44
CA TYR A 40 -6.12 12.01 -17.19
C TYR A 40 -6.93 13.26 -17.52
N ALA A 41 -7.47 13.92 -16.50
CA ALA A 41 -8.26 15.13 -16.62
C ALA A 41 -8.06 16.05 -15.40
N HIS A 42 -8.03 17.35 -15.61
CA HIS A 42 -7.99 18.35 -14.56
C HIS A 42 -8.66 19.64 -14.99
N GLY A 43 -9.40 20.32 -14.09
CA GLY A 43 -10.03 21.61 -14.35
C GLY A 43 -10.98 21.63 -15.57
N GLY A 44 -11.50 20.47 -16.01
CA GLY A 44 -12.31 20.35 -17.22
C GLY A 44 -11.51 20.17 -18.50
N LYS A 45 -10.17 20.15 -18.44
CA LYS A 45 -9.26 19.81 -19.54
C LYS A 45 -8.99 18.30 -19.53
N TYR A 46 -8.94 17.68 -20.71
CA TYR A 46 -8.52 16.30 -20.93
C TYR A 46 -7.14 16.28 -21.56
N TYR A 47 -6.29 15.37 -21.08
CA TYR A 47 -4.87 15.28 -21.47
C TYR A 47 -4.66 14.10 -22.41
N GLY A 48 -4.81 14.33 -23.72
CA GLY A 48 -4.58 13.36 -24.77
C GLY A 48 -3.13 13.36 -25.26
N GLY A 49 -2.67 12.18 -25.72
CA GLY A 49 -1.31 12.04 -26.28
C GLY A 49 -0.21 11.78 -25.24
N LEU A 50 -0.57 11.61 -23.96
CA LEU A 50 0.39 11.26 -22.92
C LEU A 50 0.80 9.78 -23.02
N GLU A 51 2.10 9.49 -23.09
CA GLU A 51 2.62 8.12 -22.97
C GLU A 51 2.60 7.66 -21.53
N ILE A 52 1.82 6.63 -21.25
CA ILE A 52 1.64 6.09 -19.90
C ILE A 52 2.34 4.75 -19.78
N LYS A 53 3.23 4.66 -18.79
CA LYS A 53 4.01 3.46 -18.45
C LYS A 53 3.56 2.91 -17.12
N THR A 54 3.16 1.63 -17.10
CA THR A 54 2.74 0.94 -15.89
C THR A 54 3.55 -0.35 -15.68
N PHE A 55 3.81 -0.65 -14.42
CA PHE A 55 4.71 -1.72 -13.97
C PHE A 55 3.96 -2.61 -12.98
N ARG A 56 3.86 -3.90 -13.25
CA ARG A 56 3.34 -4.86 -12.27
C ARG A 56 4.43 -5.13 -11.23
N ILE A 57 4.36 -4.41 -10.12
CA ILE A 57 5.39 -4.46 -9.06
C ILE A 57 5.21 -5.61 -8.09
N ALA A 58 3.97 -6.10 -7.93
CA ALA A 58 3.68 -7.21 -7.03
C ALA A 58 2.61 -8.13 -7.62
N GLU A 59 2.73 -9.41 -7.32
CA GLU A 59 1.68 -10.40 -7.52
C GLU A 59 0.70 -10.39 -6.33
N VAL A 60 -0.53 -10.81 -6.60
CA VAL A 60 -1.57 -10.98 -5.58
C VAL A 60 -1.85 -12.46 -5.37
N PHE A 61 -2.04 -12.86 -4.11
CA PHE A 61 -2.42 -14.21 -3.75
C PHE A 61 -3.93 -14.34 -3.54
N PRO A 62 -4.48 -15.58 -3.57
CA PRO A 62 -5.92 -15.80 -3.39
C PRO A 62 -6.49 -15.26 -2.08
N ASP A 63 -5.69 -15.11 -1.05
CA ASP A 63 -6.04 -14.52 0.24
C ASP A 63 -6.01 -12.99 0.29
N GLY A 64 -5.67 -12.33 -0.83
CA GLY A 64 -5.56 -10.88 -0.95
C GLY A 64 -4.23 -10.29 -0.48
N THR A 65 -3.25 -11.11 -0.13
CA THR A 65 -1.90 -10.64 0.19
C THR A 65 -1.09 -10.36 -1.08
N TYR A 66 -0.04 -9.55 -0.96
CA TYR A 66 0.83 -9.14 -2.07
C TYR A 66 2.29 -9.44 -1.76
N ALA A 67 3.05 -9.83 -2.78
CA ALA A 67 4.50 -9.92 -2.71
C ALA A 67 5.14 -9.23 -3.92
N LEU A 68 6.22 -8.47 -3.69
CA LEU A 68 7.00 -7.90 -4.78
C LEU A 68 7.46 -9.02 -5.73
N THR A 69 7.36 -8.76 -7.04
CA THR A 69 7.63 -9.77 -8.07
C THR A 69 8.61 -9.27 -9.13
N GLY A 70 9.17 -10.19 -9.91
CA GLY A 70 10.10 -9.89 -10.97
C GLY A 70 11.32 -9.10 -10.48
N GLU A 71 11.66 -8.03 -11.19
CA GLU A 71 12.80 -7.19 -10.84
C GLU A 71 12.60 -6.39 -9.55
N PHE A 72 11.36 -6.26 -9.09
CA PHE A 72 11.04 -5.53 -7.86
C PHE A 72 11.33 -6.33 -6.59
N ALA A 73 11.38 -7.67 -6.68
CA ALA A 73 11.63 -8.55 -5.53
C ALA A 73 12.99 -8.32 -4.84
N LYS A 74 13.95 -7.73 -5.56
CA LYS A 74 15.30 -7.41 -5.04
C LYS A 74 15.35 -6.16 -4.17
N TYR A 75 14.32 -5.27 -4.25
CA TYR A 75 14.37 -4.00 -3.53
C TYR A 75 13.89 -4.16 -2.07
N PRO A 76 14.58 -3.52 -1.13
CA PRO A 76 14.25 -3.57 0.29
C PRO A 76 13.08 -2.63 0.61
N VAL A 77 11.95 -2.81 -0.09
CA VAL A 77 10.71 -2.02 0.06
C VAL A 77 9.63 -2.92 0.63
N LYS A 78 8.99 -2.47 1.71
CA LYS A 78 7.93 -3.20 2.37
C LYS A 78 6.57 -2.74 1.85
N ILE A 79 5.76 -3.66 1.32
CA ILE A 79 4.41 -3.40 0.76
C ILE A 79 3.27 -3.99 1.61
N TYR A 80 3.57 -4.52 2.77
CA TYR A 80 2.59 -5.10 3.72
C TYR A 80 2.60 -4.30 5.03
N GLU A 81 1.49 -4.40 5.82
CA GLU A 81 1.28 -3.61 7.03
C GLU A 81 1.39 -2.09 6.79
N VAL A 82 0.96 -1.66 5.62
CA VAL A 82 0.88 -0.24 5.25
C VAL A 82 -0.47 0.28 5.72
N THR A 83 -0.45 1.35 6.52
CA THR A 83 -1.65 1.82 7.23
C THR A 83 -2.10 3.21 6.80
N SER A 84 -1.29 3.93 6.00
CA SER A 84 -1.58 5.30 5.61
C SER A 84 -1.34 5.57 4.12
N GLN A 85 -2.06 6.56 3.59
CA GLN A 85 -1.83 7.04 2.22
C GLN A 85 -0.41 7.57 2.02
N SER A 86 0.18 8.20 3.05
CA SER A 86 1.55 8.72 2.98
C SER A 86 2.58 7.60 2.83
N GLU A 87 2.35 6.44 3.47
CA GLU A 87 3.22 5.27 3.28
C GLU A 87 3.09 4.69 1.86
N TRP A 88 1.87 4.61 1.31
CA TRP A 88 1.68 4.19 -0.09
C TRP A 88 2.34 5.12 -1.09
N ARG A 89 2.27 6.45 -0.87
CA ARG A 89 2.99 7.43 -1.71
C ARG A 89 4.51 7.27 -1.59
N ALA A 90 5.03 7.03 -0.38
CA ALA A 90 6.45 6.77 -0.17
C ALA A 90 6.92 5.51 -0.93
N ILE A 91 6.13 4.43 -0.90
CA ILE A 91 6.41 3.21 -1.67
C ILE A 91 6.43 3.52 -3.17
N ALA A 92 5.41 4.22 -3.68
CA ALA A 92 5.34 4.60 -5.09
C ALA A 92 6.55 5.42 -5.52
N SER A 93 6.91 6.47 -4.76
CA SER A 93 8.07 7.32 -5.04
C SER A 93 9.39 6.55 -4.99
N THR A 94 9.53 5.63 -4.03
CA THR A 94 10.74 4.82 -3.86
C THR A 94 10.92 3.87 -5.04
N LEU A 95 9.87 3.16 -5.43
CA LEU A 95 9.93 2.22 -6.54
C LEU A 95 10.09 2.93 -7.89
N ALA A 96 9.47 4.11 -8.07
CA ALA A 96 9.69 4.94 -9.25
C ALA A 96 11.17 5.37 -9.38
N ALA A 97 11.79 5.75 -8.27
CA ALA A 97 13.21 6.11 -8.27
C ALA A 97 14.09 4.91 -8.68
N TYR A 98 13.79 3.70 -8.20
CA TYR A 98 14.49 2.49 -8.65
C TYR A 98 14.22 2.14 -10.11
N ILE A 99 12.98 2.30 -10.61
CA ILE A 99 12.65 2.10 -12.03
C ILE A 99 13.56 2.97 -12.90
N HIS A 100 13.67 4.25 -12.58
CA HIS A 100 14.52 5.17 -13.33
C HIS A 100 16.02 4.86 -13.18
N ALA A 101 16.49 4.58 -11.96
CA ALA A 101 17.90 4.33 -11.69
C ALA A 101 18.42 3.03 -12.32
N ASP A 102 17.58 2.00 -12.40
CA ASP A 102 17.96 0.67 -12.91
C ASP A 102 17.45 0.42 -14.33
N GLY A 103 16.72 1.38 -14.94
CA GLY A 103 16.21 1.26 -16.31
C GLY A 103 15.23 0.10 -16.48
N ILE A 104 14.33 -0.10 -15.51
CA ILE A 104 13.37 -1.22 -15.57
C ILE A 104 12.36 -0.95 -16.68
N GLU A 105 12.15 -1.95 -17.52
CA GLU A 105 11.16 -1.89 -18.60
C GLU A 105 9.72 -1.96 -18.07
N PRO A 106 8.78 -1.16 -18.62
CA PRO A 106 7.38 -1.21 -18.23
C PRO A 106 6.72 -2.53 -18.60
N THR A 107 5.80 -2.98 -17.74
CA THR A 107 4.93 -4.13 -18.06
C THR A 107 4.00 -3.81 -19.23
N CYS A 108 3.46 -2.60 -19.24
CA CYS A 108 2.61 -2.11 -20.31
C CYS A 108 2.91 -0.62 -20.60
N THR A 109 2.80 -0.25 -21.88
CA THR A 109 2.88 1.14 -22.35
C THR A 109 1.76 1.39 -23.32
N ASN A 110 1.07 2.52 -23.17
CA ASN A 110 0.03 2.96 -24.09
C ASN A 110 -0.10 4.49 -24.03
N VAL A 111 -0.86 5.08 -24.94
CA VAL A 111 -1.03 6.53 -25.07
C VAL A 111 -2.49 6.90 -24.79
N THR A 112 -2.72 8.01 -24.08
CA THR A 112 -4.07 8.53 -23.81
C THR A 112 -4.75 9.00 -25.10
N ASP A 113 -6.03 8.72 -25.23
CA ASP A 113 -6.88 9.23 -26.30
C ASP A 113 -7.19 10.74 -26.12
N ILE A 114 -7.98 11.30 -27.05
CA ILE A 114 -8.38 12.72 -27.01
C ILE A 114 -9.23 13.09 -25.78
N LEU A 115 -9.80 12.12 -25.08
CA LEU A 115 -10.54 12.31 -23.85
C LEU A 115 -9.66 12.04 -22.61
N GLY A 116 -8.34 11.89 -22.79
CA GLY A 116 -7.40 11.62 -21.72
C GLY A 116 -7.50 10.20 -21.15
N THR A 117 -8.13 9.27 -21.87
CA THR A 117 -8.33 7.90 -21.40
C THR A 117 -7.29 6.96 -22.01
N VAL A 118 -6.76 6.06 -21.18
CA VAL A 118 -5.89 4.97 -21.61
C VAL A 118 -6.32 3.68 -20.93
N SER A 119 -6.32 2.56 -21.66
CA SER A 119 -6.70 1.25 -21.12
C SER A 119 -5.62 0.22 -21.40
N PHE A 120 -5.36 -0.62 -20.40
CA PHE A 120 -4.51 -1.79 -20.45
C PHE A 120 -5.40 -3.01 -20.22
N THR A 121 -5.55 -3.85 -21.25
CA THR A 121 -6.40 -5.05 -21.22
C THR A 121 -5.53 -6.30 -21.16
N ASP A 122 -6.14 -7.43 -20.78
CA ASP A 122 -5.48 -8.73 -20.69
C ASP A 122 -4.26 -8.74 -19.76
N ILE A 123 -4.33 -7.93 -18.70
CA ILE A 123 -3.31 -7.88 -17.66
C ILE A 123 -3.62 -8.88 -16.54
N LEU A 124 -2.58 -9.37 -15.87
CA LEU A 124 -2.75 -10.25 -14.71
C LEU A 124 -3.07 -9.45 -13.44
N PRO A 125 -3.84 -10.01 -12.51
CA PRO A 125 -4.02 -9.43 -11.18
C PRO A 125 -2.70 -9.16 -10.46
N GLY A 126 -2.68 -8.06 -9.68
CA GLY A 126 -1.49 -7.66 -8.93
C GLY A 126 -1.53 -6.19 -8.52
N MET A 127 -0.41 -5.68 -8.06
CA MET A 127 -0.23 -4.26 -7.77
C MET A 127 0.56 -3.62 -8.90
N TYR A 128 0.04 -2.52 -9.42
CA TYR A 128 0.60 -1.78 -10.53
C TYR A 128 1.08 -0.40 -10.07
N LEU A 129 2.30 -0.06 -10.42
CA LEU A 129 2.82 1.30 -10.30
C LEU A 129 2.72 1.97 -11.67
N THR A 130 2.03 3.10 -11.73
CA THR A 130 2.00 3.96 -12.92
C THR A 130 2.92 5.15 -12.66
N LEU A 131 3.89 5.38 -13.53
CA LEU A 131 4.78 6.53 -13.43
C LEU A 131 4.01 7.82 -13.67
N GLY A 132 4.39 8.85 -12.93
CA GLY A 132 3.91 10.20 -13.13
C GLY A 132 4.32 10.71 -14.51
N VAL A 133 3.46 11.54 -15.07
CA VAL A 133 3.70 12.25 -16.34
C VAL A 133 3.38 13.71 -16.14
N SER A 134 4.03 14.58 -16.92
CA SER A 134 3.78 16.01 -16.89
C SER A 134 3.53 16.55 -18.29
N GLU A 135 2.74 17.60 -18.36
CA GLU A 135 2.53 18.42 -19.55
C GLU A 135 2.82 19.87 -19.21
N THR A 136 3.57 20.53 -20.07
CA THR A 136 3.91 21.94 -19.92
C THR A 136 3.17 22.74 -20.99
N GLU A 137 2.44 23.77 -20.57
CA GLU A 137 1.80 24.75 -21.42
C GLU A 137 2.14 26.15 -20.91
N ASP A 138 2.73 26.98 -21.77
CA ASP A 138 3.30 28.28 -21.41
C ASP A 138 4.34 28.15 -20.27
N ASN A 139 4.06 28.73 -19.09
CA ASN A 139 4.92 28.69 -17.92
C ASN A 139 4.31 27.87 -16.78
N VAL A 140 3.31 27.03 -17.09
CA VAL A 140 2.63 26.16 -16.13
C VAL A 140 2.94 24.71 -16.46
N ILE A 141 3.34 23.94 -15.48
CA ILE A 141 3.48 22.51 -15.56
C ILE A 141 2.33 21.82 -14.79
N THR A 142 1.60 20.95 -15.48
CA THR A 142 0.64 20.04 -14.87
C THR A 142 1.33 18.70 -14.65
N VAL A 143 1.47 18.29 -13.41
CA VAL A 143 2.15 17.06 -13.01
C VAL A 143 1.11 16.06 -12.49
N PHE A 144 0.94 14.94 -13.18
CA PHE A 144 0.19 13.79 -12.67
C PHE A 144 1.12 12.94 -11.82
N GLU A 145 0.74 12.69 -10.55
CA GLU A 145 1.57 11.97 -9.59
C GLU A 145 1.79 10.50 -10.01
N THR A 146 2.95 9.95 -9.64
CA THR A 146 3.17 8.50 -9.59
C THR A 146 2.28 7.87 -8.54
N PHE A 147 1.58 6.79 -8.87
CA PHE A 147 0.63 6.15 -7.96
C PHE A 147 0.60 4.63 -8.09
N LEU A 148 0.02 4.00 -7.08
CA LEU A 148 -0.22 2.55 -7.03
C LEU A 148 -1.70 2.25 -7.23
N THR A 149 -1.98 1.21 -8.00
CA THR A 149 -3.32 0.66 -8.21
C THR A 149 -3.29 -0.84 -8.00
N VAL A 150 -4.30 -1.38 -7.34
CA VAL A 150 -4.49 -2.83 -7.20
C VAL A 150 -5.53 -3.33 -8.18
N VAL A 151 -5.27 -4.46 -8.80
CA VAL A 151 -6.18 -5.19 -9.66
C VAL A 151 -6.20 -6.65 -9.19
N PRO A 152 -7.33 -7.20 -8.77
CA PRO A 152 -8.64 -6.59 -8.70
C PRO A 152 -8.78 -5.60 -7.53
N TYR A 153 -9.79 -4.73 -7.64
CA TYR A 153 -10.17 -3.83 -6.54
C TYR A 153 -11.30 -4.47 -5.72
N PRO A 154 -11.25 -4.40 -4.37
CA PRO A 154 -12.33 -4.90 -3.52
C PRO A 154 -13.65 -4.19 -3.81
N SER A 155 -14.75 -4.94 -3.93
CA SER A 155 -16.09 -4.41 -4.10
C SER A 155 -16.87 -4.44 -2.78
N ASP A 156 -17.85 -3.55 -2.61
CA ASP A 156 -18.62 -3.41 -1.37
C ASP A 156 -19.49 -4.66 -1.05
N ASP A 157 -19.77 -5.48 -2.06
CA ASP A 157 -20.54 -6.74 -1.93
C ASP A 157 -19.69 -7.95 -1.51
N GLY A 158 -18.39 -7.77 -1.30
CA GLY A 158 -17.44 -8.83 -0.93
C GLY A 158 -16.86 -9.60 -2.12
N ASP A 159 -17.15 -9.16 -3.35
CA ASP A 159 -16.55 -9.68 -4.57
C ASP A 159 -15.36 -8.80 -5.00
N HIS A 160 -14.78 -9.08 -6.16
CA HIS A 160 -13.61 -8.41 -6.70
C HIS A 160 -13.88 -7.87 -8.10
N ASN A 161 -13.64 -6.57 -8.28
CA ASN A 161 -13.71 -5.95 -9.60
C ASN A 161 -12.36 -6.08 -10.32
N TYR A 162 -12.33 -6.84 -11.40
CA TYR A 162 -11.15 -7.08 -12.23
C TYR A 162 -11.00 -6.04 -13.37
N ASP A 163 -12.00 -5.19 -13.57
CA ASP A 163 -11.99 -4.09 -14.55
C ASP A 163 -11.91 -2.76 -13.78
N VAL A 164 -10.70 -2.36 -13.42
CA VAL A 164 -10.45 -1.22 -12.53
C VAL A 164 -10.32 0.07 -13.33
N THR A 165 -11.00 1.13 -12.89
CA THR A 165 -10.79 2.49 -13.39
C THR A 165 -10.20 3.36 -12.29
N ALA A 166 -9.14 4.12 -12.61
CA ALA A 166 -8.52 5.05 -11.69
C ALA A 166 -8.32 6.44 -12.32
N TYR A 167 -8.27 7.44 -11.45
CA TYR A 167 -8.14 8.86 -11.81
C TYR A 167 -6.86 9.39 -11.15
N PRO A 168 -5.77 9.56 -11.92
CA PRO A 168 -4.53 10.11 -11.40
C PRO A 168 -4.73 11.50 -10.82
N LYS A 169 -4.14 11.75 -9.66
CA LYS A 169 -4.10 13.10 -9.07
C LYS A 169 -3.09 13.94 -9.81
N CYS A 170 -3.38 15.22 -9.95
CA CYS A 170 -2.44 16.16 -10.52
C CYS A 170 -2.36 17.43 -9.71
N GLU A 171 -1.26 18.13 -9.87
CA GLU A 171 -0.98 19.45 -9.35
C GLU A 171 -0.48 20.33 -10.48
N GLU A 172 -0.82 21.61 -10.42
CA GLU A 172 -0.35 22.63 -11.36
C GLU A 172 0.50 23.64 -10.59
N HIS A 173 1.63 24.02 -11.15
CA HIS A 173 2.46 25.08 -10.63
C HIS A 173 3.19 25.85 -11.75
N GLU A 174 3.42 27.12 -11.54
CA GLU A 174 4.32 27.90 -12.39
C GLU A 174 5.76 27.54 -12.03
N PHE A 175 6.62 27.48 -13.02
CA PHE A 175 8.04 27.22 -12.84
C PHE A 175 8.89 28.41 -13.34
N GLY A 176 10.11 28.52 -12.82
CA GLY A 176 11.05 29.56 -13.18
C GLY A 176 11.88 30.07 -12.00
N GLY A 177 12.99 30.70 -12.30
CA GLY A 177 13.97 31.11 -11.29
C GLY A 177 14.89 29.96 -10.88
N ASP A 178 15.51 30.10 -9.71
CA ASP A 178 16.37 29.08 -9.13
C ASP A 178 15.67 28.38 -7.99
N ILE A 179 15.86 27.05 -7.89
CA ILE A 179 15.33 26.22 -6.82
C ILE A 179 16.45 25.47 -6.10
N GLU A 180 16.42 25.43 -4.78
CA GLU A 180 17.34 24.65 -3.97
C GLU A 180 16.70 23.34 -3.54
N TYR A 181 17.20 22.23 -4.06
CA TYR A 181 16.84 20.89 -3.64
C TYR A 181 17.74 20.41 -2.51
N LYS A 182 17.18 19.49 -1.70
CA LYS A 182 17.92 18.84 -0.62
C LYS A 182 17.57 17.36 -0.52
N VAL A 183 18.55 16.53 -0.22
CA VAL A 183 18.36 15.16 0.22
C VAL A 183 18.82 15.02 1.67
N VAL A 184 18.02 14.32 2.49
CA VAL A 184 18.29 14.06 3.90
C VAL A 184 18.07 12.60 4.21
N LYS A 185 19.06 11.99 4.86
CA LYS A 185 18.97 10.61 5.37
C LYS A 185 18.41 10.57 6.77
N LEU A 186 17.40 9.74 6.97
CA LEU A 186 16.76 9.51 8.26
C LEU A 186 16.85 8.02 8.66
N TRP A 187 16.94 7.77 9.96
CA TRP A 187 16.96 6.43 10.51
C TRP A 187 15.77 6.21 11.45
N LYS A 188 15.06 5.10 11.26
CA LYS A 188 13.96 4.63 12.14
C LYS A 188 14.30 3.22 12.65
N ASP A 189 15.27 3.12 13.54
CA ASP A 189 15.84 1.86 14.00
C ASP A 189 15.68 1.63 15.51
N LYS A 190 14.92 2.47 16.21
CA LYS A 190 14.63 2.34 17.64
C LYS A 190 15.87 2.21 18.54
N GLY A 191 17.01 2.76 18.10
CA GLY A 191 18.26 2.74 18.85
C GLY A 191 19.26 1.65 18.47
N TYR A 192 18.97 0.83 17.45
CA TYR A 192 19.92 -0.13 16.88
C TYR A 192 20.98 0.58 16.00
N THR A 193 21.66 1.57 16.61
CA THR A 193 22.59 2.45 15.89
C THR A 193 23.85 1.74 15.42
N GLU A 194 24.22 0.64 16.03
CA GLU A 194 25.36 -0.21 15.67
C GLU A 194 25.21 -0.88 14.32
N ASN A 195 23.98 -0.99 13.81
CA ASN A 195 23.69 -1.57 12.50
C ASN A 195 23.71 -0.53 11.35
N ARG A 196 23.87 0.76 11.68
CA ARG A 196 23.96 1.81 10.67
C ARG A 196 25.34 1.77 9.99
N PRO A 197 25.36 1.86 8.65
CA PRO A 197 26.62 2.07 7.94
C PRO A 197 27.18 3.47 8.25
N GLU A 198 28.48 3.64 8.12
CA GLU A 198 29.16 4.95 8.29
C GLU A 198 28.69 5.97 7.24
N SER A 199 28.34 5.50 6.05
CA SER A 199 27.82 6.33 4.97
C SER A 199 26.83 5.55 4.10
N VAL A 200 25.97 6.27 3.39
CA VAL A 200 25.06 5.73 2.37
C VAL A 200 25.31 6.44 1.06
N THR A 201 25.22 5.71 -0.04
CA THR A 201 25.30 6.27 -1.40
C THR A 201 23.91 6.61 -1.90
N VAL A 202 23.71 7.83 -2.35
CA VAL A 202 22.45 8.28 -2.94
C VAL A 202 22.71 8.75 -4.37
N ASP A 203 22.00 8.13 -5.32
CA ASP A 203 21.93 8.62 -6.69
C ASP A 203 20.81 9.66 -6.80
N ILE A 204 21.15 10.79 -7.41
CA ILE A 204 20.22 11.86 -7.73
C ILE A 204 20.01 11.84 -9.24
N LEU A 205 18.76 11.71 -9.67
CA LEU A 205 18.40 11.64 -11.09
C LEU A 205 17.61 12.89 -11.48
N LYS A 206 17.87 13.39 -12.69
CA LYS A 206 17.08 14.43 -13.35
C LYS A 206 16.44 13.80 -14.60
N ASP A 207 15.11 13.87 -14.71
CA ASP A 207 14.32 13.30 -15.81
C ASP A 207 14.64 11.83 -16.09
N GLY A 208 14.82 11.04 -15.01
CA GLY A 208 15.17 9.63 -15.08
C GLY A 208 16.62 9.30 -15.40
N VAL A 209 17.48 10.31 -15.63
CA VAL A 209 18.90 10.12 -15.93
C VAL A 209 19.75 10.46 -14.71
N LEU A 210 20.76 9.64 -14.42
CA LEU A 210 21.69 9.90 -13.33
C LEU A 210 22.39 11.27 -13.51
N TRP A 211 22.12 12.21 -12.60
CA TRP A 211 22.78 13.50 -12.57
C TRP A 211 24.06 13.46 -11.73
N THR A 212 23.99 12.89 -10.52
CA THR A 212 25.14 12.71 -9.64
C THR A 212 24.90 11.63 -8.59
N SER A 213 25.99 11.08 -8.04
CA SER A 213 25.96 10.20 -6.86
C SER A 213 26.66 10.89 -5.70
N VAL A 214 26.04 10.90 -4.54
CA VAL A 214 26.57 11.55 -3.33
C VAL A 214 26.68 10.56 -2.18
N GLN A 215 27.70 10.77 -1.33
CA GLN A 215 27.86 10.05 -0.07
C GLN A 215 27.29 10.87 1.07
N LEU A 216 26.34 10.31 1.80
CA LEU A 216 25.78 10.91 3.01
C LEU A 216 26.38 10.23 4.24
N SER A 217 27.01 11.00 5.12
CA SER A 217 27.68 10.52 6.32
C SER A 217 27.54 11.54 7.45
N SER A 218 28.12 11.22 8.61
CA SER A 218 28.21 12.18 9.72
C SER A 218 28.96 13.47 9.40
N GLU A 219 29.89 13.43 8.43
CA GLU A 219 30.67 14.60 8.01
C GLU A 219 29.83 15.69 7.35
N ASN A 220 28.76 15.30 6.64
CA ASN A 220 27.80 16.24 6.00
C ASN A 220 26.43 16.22 6.66
N ASN A 221 26.35 15.76 7.92
CA ASN A 221 25.10 15.63 8.66
C ASN A 221 24.04 14.81 7.92
N PHE A 222 24.46 13.78 7.18
CA PHE A 222 23.60 12.93 6.35
C PHE A 222 22.69 13.72 5.42
N SER A 223 23.21 14.81 4.82
CA SER A 223 22.46 15.66 3.91
C SER A 223 23.32 16.22 2.77
N TYR A 224 22.68 16.54 1.65
CA TYR A 224 23.26 17.18 0.51
C TYR A 224 22.27 18.14 -0.13
N SER A 225 22.70 19.34 -0.53
CA SER A 225 21.86 20.33 -1.23
C SER A 225 22.49 20.73 -2.55
N TRP A 226 21.66 21.09 -3.51
CA TRP A 226 22.10 21.65 -4.79
C TRP A 226 21.08 22.68 -5.29
N THR A 227 21.57 23.69 -6.01
CA THR A 227 20.75 24.71 -6.66
C THR A 227 20.77 24.49 -8.17
N THR A 228 19.62 24.64 -8.80
CA THR A 228 19.45 24.52 -10.25
C THR A 228 18.33 25.46 -10.71
N ALA A 229 18.29 25.76 -12.01
CA ALA A 229 17.12 26.43 -12.57
C ALA A 229 15.88 25.55 -12.39
N ASP A 230 14.77 26.16 -12.03
CA ASP A 230 13.45 25.53 -12.04
C ASP A 230 12.95 25.53 -13.49
N ASP A 231 13.26 24.47 -14.20
CA ASP A 231 12.94 24.24 -15.61
C ASP A 231 11.81 23.20 -15.82
N GLY A 232 11.13 22.83 -14.74
CA GLY A 232 10.08 21.82 -14.75
C GLY A 232 10.58 20.37 -14.78
N SER A 233 11.89 20.15 -14.66
CA SER A 233 12.46 18.79 -14.63
C SER A 233 12.01 18.00 -13.42
N VAL A 234 11.83 16.70 -13.61
CA VAL A 234 11.46 15.77 -12.54
C VAL A 234 12.71 15.19 -11.89
N TRP A 235 12.82 15.40 -10.58
CA TRP A 235 13.95 14.91 -9.80
C TRP A 235 13.58 13.71 -8.95
N HIS A 236 14.51 12.74 -8.87
CA HIS A 236 14.39 11.57 -7.98
C HIS A 236 15.68 11.41 -7.17
N ALA A 237 15.55 10.80 -6.00
CA ALA A 237 16.69 10.37 -5.20
C ALA A 237 16.50 8.92 -4.80
N VAL A 238 17.53 8.10 -4.89
CA VAL A 238 17.49 6.69 -4.57
C VAL A 238 18.71 6.27 -3.77
N GLU A 239 18.53 5.62 -2.63
CA GLU A 239 19.64 5.02 -1.89
C GLU A 239 20.07 3.72 -2.56
N ARG A 240 21.37 3.64 -2.81
CA ARG A 240 22.01 2.42 -3.33
C ARG A 240 22.53 1.59 -2.17
N ASN A 241 22.58 0.28 -2.34
CA ASN A 241 23.19 -0.64 -1.38
C ASN A 241 22.66 -0.47 0.06
N VAL A 242 21.32 -0.47 0.21
CA VAL A 242 20.66 -0.44 1.53
C VAL A 242 21.18 -1.60 2.38
N SER A 243 21.61 -1.29 3.61
CA SER A 243 22.19 -2.29 4.52
C SER A 243 21.17 -3.39 4.87
N GLU A 244 21.67 -4.60 5.04
CA GLU A 244 20.87 -5.75 5.45
C GLU A 244 20.09 -5.45 6.76
N GLY A 245 18.86 -5.94 6.82
CA GLY A 245 17.95 -5.68 7.94
C GLY A 245 17.23 -4.34 7.88
N TYR A 246 17.47 -3.51 6.86
CA TYR A 246 16.74 -2.26 6.66
C TYR A 246 15.80 -2.33 5.45
N THR A 247 14.64 -1.70 5.58
CA THR A 247 13.83 -1.26 4.44
C THR A 247 14.07 0.21 4.19
N VAL A 248 13.91 0.63 2.93
CA VAL A 248 14.06 2.03 2.52
C VAL A 248 12.74 2.60 2.06
N SER A 249 12.53 3.88 2.33
CA SER A 249 11.46 4.68 1.74
C SER A 249 11.95 6.09 1.43
N VAL A 250 11.48 6.63 0.31
CA VAL A 250 11.78 8.00 -0.13
C VAL A 250 10.48 8.80 -0.18
N VAL A 251 10.46 9.93 0.48
CA VAL A 251 9.34 10.89 0.45
C VAL A 251 9.86 12.22 -0.02
N ARG A 252 9.19 12.84 -0.99
CA ARG A 252 9.42 14.24 -1.35
C ARG A 252 8.50 15.13 -0.50
N SER A 253 9.08 16.13 0.16
CA SER A 253 8.36 17.16 0.93
C SER A 253 8.85 18.52 0.47
N GLY A 254 8.07 19.19 -0.37
CA GLY A 254 8.54 20.34 -1.12
C GLY A 254 9.76 19.97 -1.98
N ASP A 255 10.88 20.67 -1.78
CA ASP A 255 12.12 20.45 -2.52
C ASP A 255 13.12 19.55 -1.78
N THR A 256 12.66 18.88 -0.73
CA THR A 256 13.46 17.98 0.09
C THR A 256 13.06 16.53 -0.13
N PHE A 257 14.05 15.68 -0.45
CA PHE A 257 13.93 14.23 -0.49
C PHE A 257 14.33 13.65 0.86
N LEU A 258 13.39 13.00 1.55
CA LEU A 258 13.61 12.35 2.83
C LEU A 258 13.78 10.85 2.58
N ILE A 259 15.02 10.35 2.70
CA ILE A 259 15.34 8.94 2.56
C ILE A 259 15.36 8.34 3.96
N THR A 260 14.40 7.47 4.25
CA THR A 260 14.27 6.83 5.56
C THR A 260 14.59 5.35 5.49
N ASN A 261 15.56 4.90 6.29
CA ASN A 261 15.77 3.48 6.55
C ASN A 261 15.10 3.07 7.85
N LYS A 262 14.28 2.03 7.77
CA LYS A 262 13.59 1.44 8.91
C LYS A 262 14.16 0.04 9.16
N TYR A 263 14.70 -0.19 10.36
CA TYR A 263 15.21 -1.50 10.74
C TYR A 263 14.07 -2.50 10.91
N ILE A 264 14.18 -3.65 10.26
CA ILE A 264 13.24 -4.76 10.39
C ILE A 264 13.65 -5.51 11.66
N ILE A 265 12.91 -5.29 12.73
CA ILE A 265 13.04 -6.11 13.92
C ILE A 265 12.18 -7.35 13.65
N ASP A 266 12.80 -8.48 13.30
CA ASP A 266 12.17 -9.77 13.40
C ASP A 266 11.95 -10.05 14.90
N ILE A 267 10.83 -9.57 15.43
CA ILE A 267 10.32 -10.07 16.70
C ILE A 267 9.78 -11.45 16.31
N PRO A 268 10.40 -12.56 16.78
CA PRO A 268 9.82 -13.86 16.59
C PRO A 268 8.37 -13.78 17.05
N ALA A 269 7.42 -14.13 16.19
CA ALA A 269 6.02 -14.17 16.59
C ALA A 269 6.00 -14.96 17.91
N ALA A 270 5.50 -14.34 18.99
CA ALA A 270 5.37 -15.04 20.26
C ALA A 270 4.69 -16.37 19.93
N PRO A 271 5.22 -17.51 20.41
CA PRO A 271 4.62 -18.79 20.10
C PRO A 271 3.13 -18.65 20.35
N GLN A 272 2.29 -18.87 19.36
CA GLN A 272 0.85 -18.86 19.55
C GLN A 272 0.54 -20.04 20.44
N THR A 273 0.59 -19.80 21.76
CA THR A 273 0.19 -20.76 22.77
C THR A 273 -1.33 -20.83 22.74
N GLY A 274 -1.83 -21.70 21.86
CA GLY A 274 -3.24 -22.01 21.72
C GLY A 274 -3.99 -21.04 20.81
N GLU A 275 -4.74 -21.57 19.87
CA GLU A 275 -5.86 -20.82 19.27
C GLU A 275 -6.70 -20.27 20.42
N PRO A 276 -7.13 -18.99 20.37
CA PRO A 276 -8.08 -18.50 21.37
C PRO A 276 -9.27 -19.45 21.31
N PRO A 277 -9.66 -20.05 22.43
CA PRO A 277 -10.75 -21.02 22.43
C PRO A 277 -11.93 -20.32 21.77
N SER A 278 -12.47 -20.92 20.70
CA SER A 278 -13.49 -20.28 19.88
C SER A 278 -14.59 -19.78 20.82
N LEU A 279 -15.06 -18.57 20.62
CA LEU A 279 -16.11 -17.94 21.45
C LEU A 279 -17.29 -18.90 21.70
N TRP A 280 -17.52 -19.82 20.76
CA TRP A 280 -18.48 -20.91 20.82
C TRP A 280 -18.29 -21.86 21.99
N ILE A 281 -17.09 -22.16 22.45
CA ILE A 281 -16.82 -23.02 23.60
C ILE A 281 -17.34 -22.34 24.87
N TYR A 282 -17.13 -21.03 25.01
CA TYR A 282 -17.64 -20.25 26.15
C TYR A 282 -19.17 -20.12 26.10
N VAL A 283 -19.75 -19.89 24.92
CA VAL A 283 -21.20 -19.81 24.73
C VAL A 283 -21.87 -21.16 25.05
N MET A 284 -21.29 -22.27 24.59
CA MET A 284 -21.79 -23.61 24.86
C MET A 284 -21.69 -23.97 26.35
N THR A 285 -20.57 -23.65 27.00
CA THR A 285 -20.41 -23.93 28.45
C THR A 285 -21.32 -23.07 29.30
N MET A 286 -21.52 -21.78 28.97
CA MET A 286 -22.51 -20.93 29.65
C MET A 286 -23.96 -21.42 29.45
N SER A 287 -24.31 -21.83 28.24
CA SER A 287 -25.66 -22.38 27.94
C SER A 287 -25.93 -23.67 28.69
N LEU A 288 -24.95 -24.59 28.77
CA LEU A 288 -25.07 -25.85 29.50
C LEU A 288 -25.21 -25.61 31.01
N SER A 289 -24.41 -24.69 31.57
CA SER A 289 -24.51 -24.35 33.00
C SER A 289 -25.85 -23.70 33.35
N GLY A 290 -26.40 -22.85 32.49
CA GLY A 290 -27.72 -22.28 32.63
C GLY A 290 -28.85 -23.35 32.64
N MET A 291 -28.79 -24.33 31.73
CA MET A 291 -29.74 -25.46 31.68
C MET A 291 -29.69 -26.31 32.95
N VAL A 292 -28.50 -26.62 33.46
CA VAL A 292 -28.32 -27.38 34.69
C VAL A 292 -28.92 -26.65 35.88
N LEU A 293 -28.74 -25.35 36.01
CA LEU A 293 -29.34 -24.55 37.09
C LEU A 293 -30.86 -24.52 37.01
N ILE A 294 -31.44 -24.43 35.82
CA ILE A 294 -32.89 -24.49 35.61
C ILE A 294 -33.47 -25.88 36.00
N LEU A 295 -32.78 -26.96 35.61
CA LEU A 295 -33.17 -28.33 35.96
C LEU A 295 -33.13 -28.57 37.48
N ILE A 296 -32.09 -28.11 38.16
CA ILE A 296 -31.96 -28.20 39.63
C ILE A 296 -33.06 -27.39 40.30
N SER A 297 -33.35 -26.18 39.84
CA SER A 297 -34.40 -25.32 40.37
C SER A 297 -35.80 -25.96 40.24
N THR A 298 -36.09 -26.56 39.07
CA THR A 298 -37.38 -27.22 38.82
C THR A 298 -37.52 -28.52 39.61
N TRP A 299 -36.40 -29.24 39.83
CA TRP A 299 -36.41 -30.48 40.64
C TRP A 299 -36.57 -30.21 42.14
N ARG A 300 -35.96 -29.14 42.68
CA ARG A 300 -36.17 -28.68 44.05
C ARG A 300 -37.63 -28.31 44.30
N LYS A 301 -38.26 -27.57 43.40
CA LYS A 301 -39.64 -27.14 43.52
C LYS A 301 -40.67 -28.27 43.47
N ARG A 302 -40.32 -29.40 42.81
CA ARG A 302 -41.18 -30.63 42.81
C ARG A 302 -41.06 -31.48 44.08
N ARG A 303 -40.05 -31.25 44.93
CA ARG A 303 -39.85 -31.92 46.20
C ARG A 303 -40.50 -31.17 47.37
N GLU A 304 -40.90 -29.95 47.20
CA GLU A 304 -41.48 -29.06 48.18
C GLU A 304 -43.03 -29.01 48.02
N GLU A 305 -43.59 -29.59 46.95
CA GLU A 305 -45.02 -29.89 46.74
C GLU A 305 -45.29 -31.38 47.04
#